data_777bc568bc975e615013770a5f5788a6
#
_entry.id   777bc568bc975e615013770a5f5788a6
#
_cell.length_a   1.000
_cell.length_b   1.000
_cell.length_c   1.000
_cell.angle_alpha   90.00
_cell.angle_beta   90.00
_cell.angle_gamma   90.00
#
_symmetry.space_group_name_H-M   'P 1'
#
loop_
_entity.id
_entity.type
_entity.pdbx_description
1 polymer ?
#
loop_
_entity_poly.entity_id
_entity_poly.type
_entity_poly.pdbx_seq_one_letter_code
_entity_poly.pdbx_strand_id
1 'polypeptide(L)'
;MNIIKLLLLACCVLISSISFAETDTTAAPEKEVQSAAPVVSTSGHPSIDNETRKYFLRPGDMIRIWVYGEEEMSMSLKISKRGVINFPFIGLVQLSGQTTDAIEQDIETRLKDGFVLSPMVSVTMEEFRKFYLLGEVENPNGYEYEPQLTVEQAIAMAGGFTDRADESDINIRPSGQKEMIKNVEMTDPVYPGDVVIVEKSFF
;
A
#
# COMPACT_ATOMS: atom_id res chain seq x y z
N MET A 1 56.47 -2.26 -11.90
CA MET A 1 57.63 -1.54 -12.49
C MET A 1 57.06 -0.49 -13.43
N ASN A 2 57.10 0.72 -12.91
CA ASN A 2 57.23 1.98 -13.65
C ASN A 2 56.03 2.49 -14.47
N ILE A 3 55.58 3.62 -14.19
CA ILE A 3 56.09 5.03 -14.22
C ILE A 3 55.10 5.73 -15.15
N ILE A 4 54.47 6.80 -14.89
CA ILE A 4 54.85 8.21 -14.76
C ILE A 4 53.52 8.93 -14.50
N LYS A 5 53.26 9.51 -13.37
CA LYS A 5 53.60 10.86 -12.91
C LYS A 5 53.26 11.98 -13.92
N LEU A 6 52.31 12.78 -13.46
CA LEU A 6 52.47 14.22 -13.28
C LEU A 6 52.40 15.10 -14.55
N LEU A 7 51.40 15.92 -14.66
CA LEU A 7 51.63 17.36 -14.98
C LEU A 7 50.48 18.22 -14.42
N LEU A 8 50.93 19.07 -13.55
CA LEU A 8 50.35 20.27 -12.95
C LEU A 8 50.38 21.43 -13.97
N LEU A 9 49.61 22.41 -13.75
CA LEU A 9 49.69 23.89 -13.82
C LEU A 9 48.52 24.45 -14.65
N ALA A 10 47.57 25.12 -14.03
CA ALA A 10 47.52 26.54 -13.61
C ALA A 10 47.48 27.55 -14.78
N CYS A 11 46.34 28.26 -14.89
CA CYS A 11 46.25 29.66 -15.32
C CYS A 11 44.86 30.18 -14.89
N CYS A 12 44.75 30.87 -13.81
CA CYS A 12 44.79 32.30 -13.56
C CYS A 12 43.81 33.15 -14.40
N VAL A 13 42.79 33.64 -13.67
CA VAL A 13 42.34 35.07 -13.58
C VAL A 13 41.96 35.77 -14.88
N LEU A 14 40.71 36.18 -14.97
CA LEU A 14 40.39 37.58 -15.28
C LEU A 14 38.98 37.95 -14.78
N ILE A 15 38.99 38.94 -13.96
CA ILE A 15 37.95 39.78 -13.40
C ILE A 15 37.24 40.55 -14.52
N SER A 16 35.94 40.64 -14.47
CA SER A 16 35.24 41.80 -15.02
C SER A 16 33.96 42.06 -14.24
N SER A 17 34.07 43.05 -13.43
CA SER A 17 32.99 43.81 -12.79
C SER A 17 32.21 44.58 -13.85
N ILE A 18 30.89 44.43 -13.88
CA ILE A 18 30.01 45.46 -14.42
C ILE A 18 28.93 45.75 -13.37
N SER A 19 29.12 46.90 -12.74
CA SER A 19 28.15 47.63 -11.95
C SER A 19 27.34 48.49 -12.92
N PHE A 20 26.03 48.50 -12.86
CA PHE A 20 25.25 49.71 -13.14
C PHE A 20 23.78 49.60 -12.71
N ALA A 21 23.48 50.50 -11.85
CA ALA A 21 22.34 51.41 -11.71
C ALA A 21 21.01 50.86 -11.14
N GLU A 22 20.76 51.41 -9.95
CA GLU A 22 19.46 51.69 -9.34
C GLU A 22 18.49 52.42 -10.30
N THR A 23 17.24 51.99 -10.30
CA THR A 23 16.10 52.88 -10.43
C THR A 23 15.01 52.48 -9.43
N ASP A 24 14.83 53.39 -8.52
CA ASP A 24 13.78 53.55 -7.55
C ASP A 24 12.42 53.70 -8.26
N THR A 25 11.39 52.97 -7.83
CA THR A 25 9.99 53.47 -7.94
C THR A 25 9.04 52.62 -7.08
N THR A 26 8.67 53.23 -5.97
CA THR A 26 7.29 53.31 -5.39
C THR A 26 6.54 52.04 -4.98
N ALA A 27 6.35 52.00 -3.69
CA ALA A 27 5.51 51.14 -2.89
C ALA A 27 4.04 51.05 -3.34
N ALA A 28 3.49 49.84 -3.27
CA ALA A 28 2.09 49.59 -2.92
C ALA A 28 1.97 48.27 -2.14
N PRO A 29 1.03 48.14 -1.21
CA PRO A 29 1.13 47.22 -0.08
C PRO A 29 0.80 45.76 -0.45
N GLU A 30 1.70 44.92 -0.08
CA GLU A 30 1.58 43.46 -0.13
C GLU A 30 0.51 43.00 0.88
N LYS A 31 -0.59 42.45 0.35
CA LYS A 31 -1.58 41.72 1.12
C LYS A 31 -0.92 40.42 1.60
N GLU A 32 -0.71 40.37 2.90
CA GLU A 32 -0.41 39.12 3.62
C GLU A 32 -1.44 38.06 3.26
N VAL A 33 -1.03 37.09 2.43
CA VAL A 33 -1.75 35.85 2.28
C VAL A 33 -1.35 34.99 3.47
N GLN A 34 -2.21 35.00 4.45
CA GLN A 34 -2.16 34.11 5.60
C GLN A 34 -2.13 32.67 5.11
N SER A 35 -0.97 32.04 5.21
CA SER A 35 -0.78 30.60 5.01
C SER A 35 -1.65 29.88 6.02
N ALA A 36 -2.78 29.38 5.56
CA ALA A 36 -3.57 28.44 6.34
C ALA A 36 -2.75 27.17 6.54
N ALA A 37 -2.36 26.91 7.79
CA ALA A 37 -1.80 25.64 8.19
C ALA A 37 -2.79 24.52 7.85
N PRO A 38 -2.30 23.36 7.35
CA PRO A 38 -3.18 22.23 7.12
C PRO A 38 -3.77 21.78 8.45
N VAL A 39 -5.10 21.81 8.56
CA VAL A 39 -5.82 21.15 9.66
C VAL A 39 -5.54 19.66 9.53
N VAL A 40 -4.68 19.16 10.42
CA VAL A 40 -4.49 17.73 10.63
C VAL A 40 -5.77 17.20 11.28
N SER A 41 -6.64 16.64 10.48
CA SER A 41 -7.76 15.85 10.98
C SER A 41 -7.19 14.60 11.61
N THR A 42 -7.17 14.59 12.95
CA THR A 42 -6.76 13.43 13.76
C THR A 42 -7.93 12.46 13.84
N SER A 43 -8.35 11.88 12.72
CA SER A 43 -9.02 10.60 12.74
C SER A 43 -7.93 9.54 12.78
N GLY A 44 -7.95 8.68 13.79
CA GLY A 44 -6.90 7.70 14.09
C GLY A 44 -6.73 6.56 13.04
N HIS A 45 -7.19 6.80 11.84
CA HIS A 45 -6.85 6.04 10.65
C HIS A 45 -5.68 6.74 9.96
N PRO A 46 -4.59 6.06 9.64
CA PRO A 46 -3.58 6.66 8.80
C PRO A 46 -4.26 7.08 7.50
N SER A 47 -4.32 8.40 7.25
CA SER A 47 -4.78 8.95 5.98
C SER A 47 -4.00 8.29 4.86
N ILE A 48 -4.69 7.54 4.04
CA ILE A 48 -4.09 6.74 2.99
C ILE A 48 -4.18 7.56 1.74
N ASP A 49 -3.04 8.11 1.33
CA ASP A 49 -2.88 8.57 -0.04
C ASP A 49 -3.11 7.38 -0.96
N ASN A 50 -4.26 7.38 -1.62
CA ASN A 50 -4.84 6.24 -2.33
C ASN A 50 -4.07 5.86 -3.61
N GLU A 51 -3.00 6.57 -3.96
CA GLU A 51 -2.25 6.35 -5.21
C GLU A 51 -0.96 5.52 -5.06
N THR A 52 -0.48 5.22 -3.84
CA THR A 52 0.81 4.54 -3.71
C THR A 52 0.88 3.53 -2.56
N ARG A 53 -0.25 3.04 -2.08
CA ARG A 53 -0.18 2.04 -1.02
C ARG A 53 0.17 0.67 -1.58
N LYS A 54 1.44 0.32 -1.46
CA LYS A 54 1.94 -1.03 -1.72
C LYS A 54 1.23 -2.02 -0.77
N TYR A 55 0.46 -2.92 -1.34
CA TYR A 55 -0.17 -3.99 -0.59
C TYR A 55 0.88 -5.02 -0.16
N PHE A 56 0.93 -5.29 1.13
CA PHE A 56 1.78 -6.35 1.68
C PHE A 56 0.98 -7.63 1.83
N LEU A 57 1.43 -8.66 1.17
CA LEU A 57 0.81 -9.97 1.19
C LEU A 57 0.76 -10.56 2.60
N ARG A 58 -0.34 -11.25 2.92
CA ARG A 58 -0.52 -11.89 4.22
C ARG A 58 -1.09 -13.31 4.06
N PRO A 59 -0.99 -14.15 5.12
CA PRO A 59 -1.63 -15.46 5.11
C PRO A 59 -3.12 -15.37 4.81
N GLY A 60 -3.59 -16.20 3.87
CA GLY A 60 -4.98 -16.22 3.41
C GLY A 60 -5.21 -15.56 2.05
N ASP A 61 -4.31 -14.70 1.59
CA ASP A 61 -4.36 -14.15 0.24
C ASP A 61 -4.02 -15.25 -0.80
N MET A 62 -4.59 -15.14 -2.00
CA MET A 62 -4.31 -16.03 -3.12
C MET A 62 -3.58 -15.27 -4.21
N ILE A 63 -2.45 -15.79 -4.65
CA ILE A 63 -1.61 -15.20 -5.68
C ILE A 63 -1.34 -16.20 -6.79
N ARG A 64 -1.07 -15.66 -7.96
CA ARG A 64 -0.52 -16.41 -9.09
C ARG A 64 0.90 -15.93 -9.36
N ILE A 65 1.81 -16.88 -9.45
CA ILE A 65 3.18 -16.67 -9.89
C ILE A 65 3.28 -17.27 -11.29
N TRP A 66 3.66 -16.44 -12.24
CA TRP A 66 3.84 -16.84 -13.63
C TRP A 66 5.30 -16.62 -14.05
N VAL A 67 5.93 -17.67 -14.55
CA VAL A 67 7.29 -17.62 -15.10
C VAL A 67 7.19 -17.79 -16.61
N TYR A 68 7.52 -16.77 -17.35
CA TYR A 68 7.39 -16.78 -18.81
C TYR A 68 8.32 -17.80 -19.45
N GLY A 69 7.74 -18.66 -20.29
CA GLY A 69 8.46 -19.76 -20.93
C GLY A 69 8.65 -21.02 -20.10
N GLU A 70 8.25 -21.00 -18.81
CA GLU A 70 8.46 -22.10 -17.87
C GLU A 70 7.14 -22.41 -17.14
N GLU A 71 6.21 -23.10 -17.82
CA GLU A 71 4.91 -23.44 -17.26
C GLU A 71 5.00 -24.30 -15.99
N GLU A 72 6.00 -25.18 -15.91
CA GLU A 72 6.23 -26.06 -14.74
C GLU A 72 6.62 -25.28 -13.46
N MET A 73 7.09 -24.04 -13.61
CA MET A 73 7.41 -23.15 -12.49
C MET A 73 6.27 -22.21 -12.15
N SER A 74 5.23 -22.14 -13.00
CA SER A 74 4.07 -21.28 -12.80
C SER A 74 3.05 -21.95 -11.89
N MET A 75 2.50 -21.18 -10.93
CA MET A 75 1.56 -21.73 -9.96
C MET A 75 0.62 -20.68 -9.39
N SER A 76 -0.61 -21.13 -9.06
CA SER A 76 -1.53 -20.37 -8.19
C SER A 76 -1.58 -21.01 -6.83
N LEU A 77 -1.49 -20.18 -5.79
CA LEU A 77 -1.45 -20.70 -4.42
C LEU A 77 -2.07 -19.74 -3.41
N LYS A 78 -2.64 -20.31 -2.35
CA LYS A 78 -3.07 -19.56 -1.17
C LYS A 78 -1.93 -19.49 -0.17
N ILE A 79 -1.63 -18.28 0.30
CA ILE A 79 -0.55 -18.06 1.27
C ILE A 79 -0.91 -18.72 2.59
N SER A 80 -0.08 -19.66 3.02
CA SER A 80 -0.23 -20.40 4.27
C SER A 80 0.08 -19.53 5.49
N LYS A 81 -0.29 -19.99 6.70
CA LYS A 81 0.04 -19.30 7.96
C LYS A 81 1.56 -19.08 8.16
N ARG A 82 2.40 -19.93 7.56
CA ARG A 82 3.86 -19.80 7.63
C ARG A 82 4.38 -18.64 6.77
N GLY A 83 3.59 -18.19 5.78
CA GLY A 83 3.97 -17.09 4.90
C GLY A 83 5.07 -17.38 3.91
N VAL A 84 5.46 -18.67 3.76
CA VAL A 84 6.53 -19.13 2.86
C VAL A 84 6.00 -20.21 1.95
N ILE A 85 6.60 -20.34 0.76
CA ILE A 85 6.41 -21.45 -0.19
C ILE A 85 7.74 -22.13 -0.48
N ASN A 86 7.64 -23.38 -0.94
CA ASN A 86 8.77 -24.07 -1.56
C ASN A 86 8.62 -23.93 -3.07
N PHE A 87 9.40 -23.02 -3.66
CA PHE A 87 9.38 -22.78 -5.09
C PHE A 87 10.34 -23.71 -5.83
N PRO A 88 9.98 -24.24 -7.01
CA PRO A 88 10.85 -25.13 -7.78
C PRO A 88 12.25 -24.54 -7.98
N PHE A 89 13.26 -25.39 -7.89
CA PHE A 89 14.69 -25.09 -8.07
C PHE A 89 15.32 -24.14 -7.03
N ILE A 90 14.62 -23.10 -6.57
CA ILE A 90 15.18 -22.08 -5.67
C ILE A 90 14.82 -22.25 -4.19
N GLY A 91 13.95 -23.24 -3.87
CA GLY A 91 13.59 -23.59 -2.49
C GLY A 91 12.66 -22.60 -1.83
N LEU A 92 12.89 -22.29 -0.55
CA LEU A 92 11.98 -21.45 0.24
C LEU A 92 12.00 -19.98 -0.19
N VAL A 93 10.81 -19.45 -0.50
CA VAL A 93 10.56 -18.04 -0.83
C VAL A 93 9.59 -17.47 0.20
N GLN A 94 9.93 -16.32 0.78
CA GLN A 94 9.08 -15.58 1.70
C GLN A 94 8.05 -14.78 0.90
N LEU A 95 6.76 -14.94 1.24
CA LEU A 95 5.66 -14.23 0.60
C LEU A 95 5.01 -13.22 1.55
N SER A 96 4.73 -13.65 2.80
CA SER A 96 4.05 -12.81 3.77
C SER A 96 4.92 -11.64 4.20
N GLY A 97 4.34 -10.43 4.18
CA GLY A 97 5.03 -9.19 4.52
C GLY A 97 5.83 -8.58 3.36
N GLN A 98 5.73 -9.15 2.16
CA GLN A 98 6.32 -8.58 0.94
C GLN A 98 5.25 -8.09 -0.03
N THR A 99 5.63 -7.23 -0.96
CA THR A 99 4.80 -6.84 -2.10
C THR A 99 4.98 -7.81 -3.26
N THR A 100 4.06 -7.83 -4.21
CA THR A 100 4.18 -8.63 -5.43
C THR A 100 5.48 -8.33 -6.16
N ASP A 101 5.82 -7.05 -6.35
CA ASP A 101 7.05 -6.61 -7.04
C ASP A 101 8.33 -7.12 -6.35
N ALA A 102 8.34 -7.11 -5.00
CA ALA A 102 9.50 -7.60 -4.25
C ALA A 102 9.69 -9.12 -4.40
N ILE A 103 8.59 -9.87 -4.48
CA ILE A 103 8.62 -11.31 -4.72
C ILE A 103 9.06 -11.64 -6.14
N GLU A 104 8.57 -10.89 -7.14
CA GLU A 104 9.03 -11.00 -8.53
C GLU A 104 10.54 -10.89 -8.61
N GLN A 105 11.10 -9.82 -8.06
CA GLN A 105 12.54 -9.55 -8.05
C GLN A 105 13.35 -10.62 -7.31
N ASP A 106 12.85 -11.11 -6.17
CA ASP A 106 13.53 -12.18 -5.41
C ASP A 106 13.58 -13.48 -6.21
N ILE A 107 12.46 -13.88 -6.81
CA ILE A 107 12.39 -15.10 -7.63
C ILE A 107 13.25 -14.97 -8.88
N GLU A 108 13.17 -13.85 -9.61
CA GLU A 108 13.99 -13.60 -10.80
C GLU A 108 15.49 -13.65 -10.49
N THR A 109 15.90 -13.01 -9.39
CA THR A 109 17.30 -12.99 -8.97
C THR A 109 17.82 -14.39 -8.69
N ARG A 110 17.04 -15.21 -7.96
CA ARG A 110 17.42 -16.59 -7.62
C ARG A 110 17.37 -17.53 -8.81
N LEU A 111 16.39 -17.37 -9.72
CA LEU A 111 16.32 -18.20 -10.94
C LEU A 111 17.48 -17.89 -11.90
N LYS A 112 17.93 -16.65 -11.96
CA LYS A 112 19.08 -16.22 -12.79
C LYS A 112 20.39 -16.83 -12.33
N ASP A 113 20.49 -17.27 -11.08
CA ASP A 113 21.67 -17.90 -10.51
C ASP A 113 21.77 -19.40 -10.91
N GLY A 114 21.80 -19.66 -12.21
CA GLY A 114 22.13 -20.96 -12.80
C GLY A 114 20.93 -21.82 -13.24
N PHE A 115 19.70 -21.33 -13.14
CA PHE A 115 18.52 -22.11 -13.56
C PHE A 115 17.90 -21.58 -14.86
N VAL A 116 17.74 -20.26 -15.02
CA VAL A 116 17.15 -19.62 -16.19
C VAL A 116 18.02 -18.44 -16.62
N LEU A 117 18.39 -18.35 -17.91
CA LEU A 117 19.28 -17.31 -18.42
C LEU A 117 18.69 -15.88 -18.31
N SER A 118 17.41 -15.74 -18.58
CA SER A 118 16.68 -14.47 -18.51
C SER A 118 15.28 -14.71 -17.97
N PRO A 119 15.14 -14.97 -16.66
CA PRO A 119 13.83 -15.20 -16.07
C PRO A 119 12.99 -13.92 -16.12
N MET A 120 11.74 -14.08 -16.49
CA MET A 120 10.72 -13.02 -16.40
C MET A 120 9.60 -13.58 -15.56
N VAL A 121 9.39 -13.00 -14.39
CA VAL A 121 8.41 -13.46 -13.40
C VAL A 121 7.34 -12.38 -13.20
N SER A 122 6.09 -12.80 -13.15
CA SER A 122 4.98 -11.93 -12.77
C SER A 122 4.22 -12.53 -11.60
N VAL A 123 3.96 -11.72 -10.58
CA VAL A 123 3.18 -12.11 -9.40
C VAL A 123 1.93 -11.25 -9.31
N THR A 124 0.78 -11.87 -9.49
CA THR A 124 -0.51 -11.18 -9.48
C THR A 124 -1.39 -11.64 -8.33
N MET A 125 -2.19 -10.73 -7.77
CA MET A 125 -3.24 -11.08 -6.83
C MET A 125 -4.37 -11.77 -7.58
N GLU A 126 -4.81 -12.94 -7.10
CA GLU A 126 -6.03 -13.60 -7.58
C GLU A 126 -7.20 -13.33 -6.65
N GLU A 127 -7.00 -13.52 -5.34
CA GLU A 127 -8.02 -13.25 -4.34
C GLU A 127 -7.38 -12.64 -3.10
N PHE A 128 -8.01 -11.62 -2.58
CA PHE A 128 -7.72 -11.10 -1.25
C PHE A 128 -8.42 -11.98 -0.20
N ARG A 129 -7.90 -12.00 1.03
CA ARG A 129 -8.64 -12.64 2.13
C ARG A 129 -9.91 -11.85 2.41
N LYS A 130 -10.94 -12.59 2.85
CA LYS A 130 -12.25 -12.02 3.16
C LYS A 130 -12.17 -11.02 4.30
N PHE A 131 -13.01 -10.00 4.25
CA PHE A 131 -13.36 -9.20 5.42
C PHE A 131 -14.67 -9.73 6.01
N TYR A 132 -15.01 -9.29 7.20
CA TYR A 132 -16.17 -9.79 7.92
C TYR A 132 -17.08 -8.65 8.37
N LEU A 133 -18.38 -8.85 8.23
CA LEU A 133 -19.42 -7.98 8.75
C LEU A 133 -20.17 -8.71 9.84
N LEU A 134 -20.33 -8.07 10.99
CA LEU A 134 -21.00 -8.58 12.18
C LEU A 134 -21.95 -7.52 12.75
N GLY A 135 -22.87 -7.96 13.61
CA GLY A 135 -23.82 -7.09 14.28
C GLY A 135 -25.08 -6.87 13.48
N GLU A 136 -25.62 -5.66 13.52
CA GLU A 136 -26.96 -5.31 13.00
C GLU A 136 -26.91 -4.97 11.50
N VAL A 137 -26.53 -5.97 10.69
CA VAL A 137 -26.66 -5.99 9.23
C VAL A 137 -27.54 -7.16 8.82
N GLU A 138 -28.21 -7.09 7.65
CA GLU A 138 -29.15 -8.12 7.22
C GLU A 138 -28.53 -9.51 7.11
N ASN A 139 -27.29 -9.60 6.60
CA ASN A 139 -26.58 -10.86 6.39
C ASN A 139 -25.17 -10.81 6.98
N PRO A 140 -24.97 -10.98 8.30
CA PRO A 140 -23.64 -11.04 8.89
C PRO A 140 -22.85 -12.23 8.36
N ASN A 141 -21.70 -11.97 7.67
CA ASN A 141 -20.89 -13.02 7.05
C ASN A 141 -19.47 -12.52 6.74
N GLY A 142 -18.64 -13.41 6.14
CA GLY A 142 -17.39 -13.07 5.51
C GLY A 142 -17.56 -12.84 4.00
N TYR A 143 -17.17 -11.67 3.53
CA TYR A 143 -17.32 -11.22 2.15
C TYR A 143 -15.98 -11.15 1.43
N GLU A 144 -16.00 -11.30 0.12
CA GLU A 144 -14.83 -11.09 -0.72
C GLU A 144 -14.48 -9.61 -0.75
N TYR A 145 -13.19 -9.34 -0.66
CA TYR A 145 -12.70 -7.96 -0.66
C TYR A 145 -12.44 -7.48 -2.09
N GLU A 146 -12.91 -6.29 -2.37
CA GLU A 146 -12.58 -5.57 -3.60
C GLU A 146 -11.70 -4.35 -3.28
N PRO A 147 -10.72 -4.01 -4.13
CA PRO A 147 -9.89 -2.81 -3.92
C PRO A 147 -10.73 -1.54 -3.78
N GLN A 148 -10.36 -0.68 -2.84
CA GLN A 148 -11.02 0.59 -2.52
C GLN A 148 -12.41 0.43 -1.85
N LEU A 149 -12.67 -0.71 -1.24
CA LEU A 149 -13.93 -0.96 -0.53
C LEU A 149 -14.11 0.02 0.64
N THR A 150 -15.29 0.64 0.74
CA THR A 150 -15.69 1.50 1.85
C THR A 150 -16.64 0.77 2.81
N VAL A 151 -16.85 1.34 4.00
CA VAL A 151 -17.81 0.83 4.98
C VAL A 151 -19.22 0.79 4.39
N GLU A 152 -19.66 1.83 3.68
CA GLU A 152 -20.96 1.87 3.02
C GLU A 152 -21.14 0.72 2.03
N GLN A 153 -20.15 0.51 1.17
CA GLN A 153 -20.18 -0.58 0.20
C GLN A 153 -20.20 -1.96 0.88
N ALA A 154 -19.40 -2.11 1.94
CA ALA A 154 -19.37 -3.34 2.71
C ALA A 154 -20.74 -3.66 3.32
N ILE A 155 -21.41 -2.66 3.92
CA ILE A 155 -22.76 -2.81 4.48
C ILE A 155 -23.79 -3.12 3.40
N ALA A 156 -23.70 -2.46 2.24
CA ALA A 156 -24.55 -2.74 1.08
C ALA A 156 -24.41 -4.19 0.59
N MET A 157 -23.20 -4.75 0.59
CA MET A 157 -22.95 -6.17 0.27
C MET A 157 -23.65 -7.11 1.25
N ALA A 158 -23.83 -6.70 2.51
CA ALA A 158 -24.56 -7.47 3.51
C ALA A 158 -26.09 -7.28 3.45
N GLY A 159 -26.61 -6.54 2.50
CA GLY A 159 -28.03 -6.26 2.35
C GLY A 159 -28.53 -5.02 3.09
N GLY A 160 -27.63 -4.24 3.68
CA GLY A 160 -27.93 -3.04 4.44
C GLY A 160 -28.01 -3.28 5.96
N PHE A 161 -28.46 -2.25 6.67
CA PHE A 161 -28.70 -2.27 8.11
C PHE A 161 -30.00 -2.98 8.47
N THR A 162 -30.06 -3.57 9.65
CA THR A 162 -31.35 -4.00 10.24
C THR A 162 -32.08 -2.81 10.84
N ASP A 163 -33.40 -2.97 11.15
CA ASP A 163 -34.21 -1.95 11.82
C ASP A 163 -33.70 -1.56 13.23
N ARG A 164 -32.75 -2.30 13.77
CA ARG A 164 -32.18 -2.08 15.10
C ARG A 164 -30.74 -1.58 15.07
N ALA A 165 -30.19 -1.32 13.90
CA ALA A 165 -28.83 -0.84 13.76
C ALA A 165 -28.66 0.58 14.31
N ASP A 166 -27.51 0.86 14.90
CA ASP A 166 -27.05 2.21 15.14
C ASP A 166 -26.09 2.59 14.02
N GLU A 167 -26.59 3.35 13.05
CA GLU A 167 -25.81 3.79 11.89
C GLU A 167 -24.66 4.74 12.26
N SER A 168 -24.66 5.27 13.49
CA SER A 168 -23.60 6.15 14.01
C SER A 168 -22.56 5.41 14.85
N ASP A 169 -22.81 4.16 15.24
CA ASP A 169 -21.88 3.34 16.02
C ASP A 169 -21.40 2.13 15.21
N ILE A 170 -20.59 2.42 14.22
CA ILE A 170 -19.92 1.41 13.39
C ILE A 170 -18.45 1.35 13.80
N ASN A 171 -17.98 0.15 14.04
CA ASN A 171 -16.62 -0.08 14.54
C ASN A 171 -15.85 -1.00 13.60
N ILE A 172 -14.55 -0.74 13.39
CA ILE A 172 -13.66 -1.62 12.61
C ILE A 172 -12.60 -2.19 13.55
N ARG A 173 -12.44 -3.51 13.54
CA ARG A 173 -11.28 -4.17 14.12
C ARG A 173 -10.32 -4.56 13.00
N PRO A 174 -9.18 -3.85 12.86
CA PRO A 174 -8.23 -4.14 11.81
C PRO A 174 -7.62 -5.53 11.94
N SER A 175 -7.32 -6.14 10.80
CA SER A 175 -6.74 -7.48 10.74
C SER A 175 -5.44 -7.59 11.56
N GLY A 176 -5.43 -8.55 12.49
CA GLY A 176 -4.28 -8.79 13.36
C GLY A 176 -4.15 -7.84 14.56
N GLN A 177 -5.08 -6.90 14.73
CA GLN A 177 -5.12 -6.01 15.89
C GLN A 177 -6.19 -6.45 16.89
N LYS A 178 -5.98 -6.13 18.17
CA LYS A 178 -6.98 -6.35 19.23
C LYS A 178 -7.86 -5.14 19.46
N GLU A 179 -7.32 -3.97 19.18
CA GLU A 179 -8.01 -2.69 19.36
C GLU A 179 -8.93 -2.42 18.18
N MET A 180 -10.08 -1.81 18.48
CA MET A 180 -11.07 -1.40 17.49
C MET A 180 -10.98 0.10 17.26
N ILE A 181 -11.15 0.50 16.01
CA ILE A 181 -11.41 1.88 15.61
C ILE A 181 -12.90 2.08 15.74
N LYS A 182 -13.29 3.02 16.58
CA LYS A 182 -14.70 3.27 16.90
C LYS A 182 -15.26 4.43 16.09
N ASN A 183 -16.57 4.36 15.84
CA ASN A 183 -17.33 5.42 15.17
C ASN A 183 -16.71 5.80 13.82
N VAL A 184 -16.45 4.80 13.00
CA VAL A 184 -15.95 5.01 11.65
C VAL A 184 -17.04 5.60 10.75
N GLU A 185 -16.62 6.39 9.78
CA GLU A 185 -17.53 6.98 8.80
C GLU A 185 -17.85 5.99 7.67
N MET A 186 -18.98 6.19 6.99
CA MET A 186 -19.38 5.38 5.84
C MET A 186 -18.36 5.39 4.71
N THR A 187 -17.62 6.47 4.59
CA THR A 187 -16.57 6.66 3.58
C THR A 187 -15.23 6.07 3.95
N ASP A 188 -15.09 5.60 5.21
CA ASP A 188 -13.84 5.02 5.67
C ASP A 188 -13.52 3.71 4.93
N PRO A 189 -12.24 3.45 4.63
CA PRO A 189 -11.83 2.28 3.89
C PRO A 189 -11.85 1.02 4.76
N VAL A 190 -12.34 -0.07 4.18
CA VAL A 190 -12.25 -1.42 4.74
C VAL A 190 -11.09 -2.16 4.06
N TYR A 191 -10.34 -2.96 4.81
CA TYR A 191 -9.18 -3.70 4.30
C TYR A 191 -9.35 -5.21 4.38
N PRO A 192 -8.58 -5.99 3.61
CA PRO A 192 -8.63 -7.44 3.67
C PRO A 192 -8.34 -7.99 5.08
N GLY A 193 -9.28 -8.76 5.59
CA GLY A 193 -9.21 -9.37 6.91
C GLY A 193 -9.72 -8.53 8.06
N ASP A 194 -10.26 -7.34 7.80
CA ASP A 194 -10.91 -6.52 8.81
C ASP A 194 -12.25 -7.10 9.25
N VAL A 195 -12.67 -6.73 10.42
CA VAL A 195 -13.99 -7.06 10.97
C VAL A 195 -14.73 -5.75 11.21
N VAL A 196 -15.76 -5.49 10.43
CA VAL A 196 -16.68 -4.36 10.60
C VAL A 196 -17.83 -4.82 11.50
N ILE A 197 -18.14 -4.06 12.51
CA ILE A 197 -19.17 -4.37 13.52
C ILE A 197 -20.14 -3.20 13.56
N VAL A 198 -21.40 -3.48 13.27
CA VAL A 198 -22.50 -2.52 13.42
C VAL A 198 -23.18 -2.77 14.75
N GLU A 199 -23.14 -1.78 15.61
CA GLU A 199 -23.70 -1.90 16.94
C GLU A 199 -25.24 -1.75 16.90
N LYS A 200 -25.87 -2.21 17.98
CA LYS A 200 -27.32 -2.13 18.13
C LYS A 200 -27.72 -0.82 18.75
N SER A 201 -28.72 -0.15 18.18
CA SER A 201 -29.38 0.99 18.80
C SER A 201 -30.05 0.62 20.11
N PHE A 202 -29.91 1.46 21.13
CA PHE A 202 -30.48 1.28 22.43
C PHE A 202 -31.88 1.90 22.58
N PHE A 203 -32.45 2.46 21.52
CA PHE A 203 -33.74 3.16 21.54
C PHE A 203 -34.79 2.47 20.68
#